data_90af7ea591ba9e2875183864b54845b3
#
_entry.id   90af7ea591ba9e2875183864b54845b3
#
_cell.length_a   1.000
_cell.length_b   1.000
_cell.length_c   1.000
_cell.angle_alpha   90.00
_cell.angle_beta   90.00
_cell.angle_gamma   90.00
#
_symmetry.space_group_name_H-M   'P 1'
#
loop_
_entity.id
_entity.type
_entity.pdbx_description
1 polymer ?
#
loop_
_entity_poly.entity_id
_entity_poly.type
_entity_poly.pdbx_seq_one_letter_code
_entity_poly.pdbx_strand_id
1 'polypeptide(L)'
;VMLPSSLKLSNAKTLAGSITLGSGQFCTKPGLIIGIDGPDLDDFIRDLATDISNIEPQAMLSETICNTYNSSIEICLKRDNIKIETKDLFLKKKNFAEPVLISVTGEEFIKSPELSKEIFGPFSIVIKCKDIEQIKKILNQIDGQLTGSIFGEEEDFDDFSNIINKFERKVGGLIFNGVPTGVEVCSAMHH
;
A
#
# COMPACT_ATOMS: atom_id res chain seq x y z
N VAL A 1 2.74 6.27 -4.76
CA VAL A 1 4.16 6.28 -5.11
C VAL A 1 4.89 7.15 -4.11
N MET A 2 5.98 6.66 -3.56
CA MET A 2 6.87 7.37 -2.64
C MET A 2 8.11 7.79 -3.41
N LEU A 3 8.29 9.10 -3.58
CA LEU A 3 9.50 9.66 -4.18
C LEU A 3 10.59 9.83 -3.11
N PRO A 4 11.89 9.89 -3.47
CA PRO A 4 12.99 9.79 -2.50
C PRO A 4 12.91 10.74 -1.31
N SER A 5 12.59 12.01 -1.52
CA SER A 5 12.52 13.01 -0.46
C SER A 5 11.36 12.79 0.53
N SER A 6 10.40 11.95 0.16
CA SER A 6 9.19 11.69 0.97
C SER A 6 9.32 10.53 1.96
N LEU A 7 10.45 9.84 1.96
CA LEU A 7 10.71 8.68 2.84
C LEU A 7 11.00 9.16 4.27
N LYS A 8 9.98 9.70 4.93
CA LYS A 8 10.05 10.34 6.26
C LYS A 8 9.11 9.64 7.25
N LEU A 9 9.46 9.63 8.52
CA LEU A 9 8.66 9.05 9.61
C LEU A 9 7.22 9.61 9.65
N SER A 10 7.03 10.90 9.36
CA SER A 10 5.69 11.50 9.33
C SER A 10 4.78 10.87 8.26
N ASN A 11 5.34 10.53 7.10
CA ASN A 11 4.61 9.89 6.02
C ASN A 11 4.35 8.41 6.32
N ALA A 12 5.27 7.72 6.99
CA ALA A 12 5.07 6.36 7.47
C ALA A 12 3.88 6.30 8.43
N LYS A 13 3.82 7.19 9.41
CA LYS A 13 2.70 7.29 10.36
C LYS A 13 1.37 7.60 9.67
N THR A 14 1.37 8.52 8.71
CA THR A 14 0.17 8.88 7.92
C THR A 14 -0.34 7.67 7.13
N LEU A 15 0.56 6.94 6.48
CA LEU A 15 0.20 5.73 5.73
C LEU A 15 -0.28 4.60 6.64
N ALA A 16 0.37 4.38 7.79
CA ALA A 16 -0.08 3.38 8.78
C ALA A 16 -1.52 3.63 9.20
N GLY A 17 -1.85 4.87 9.54
CA GLY A 17 -3.22 5.27 9.88
C GLY A 17 -4.21 5.03 8.75
N SER A 18 -3.83 5.36 7.51
CA SER A 18 -4.67 5.17 6.32
C SER A 18 -4.91 3.69 5.98
N ILE A 19 -3.87 2.84 6.10
CA ILE A 19 -3.95 1.40 5.81
C ILE A 19 -4.86 0.69 6.80
N THR A 20 -4.85 1.11 8.07
CA THR A 20 -5.53 0.41 9.15
C THR A 20 -6.89 1.01 9.52
N LEU A 21 -7.22 2.19 9.03
CA LEU A 21 -8.50 2.85 9.28
C LEU A 21 -9.67 1.92 8.95
N GLY A 22 -10.60 1.75 9.91
CA GLY A 22 -11.76 0.88 9.74
C GLY A 22 -11.40 -0.56 9.37
N SER A 23 -10.30 -1.09 9.91
CA SER A 23 -9.75 -2.41 9.54
C SER A 23 -9.41 -2.52 8.04
N GLY A 24 -8.97 -1.43 7.43
CA GLY A 24 -8.61 -1.38 6.00
C GLY A 24 -9.77 -1.61 5.04
N GLN A 25 -11.01 -1.47 5.48
CA GLN A 25 -12.21 -1.74 4.69
C GLN A 25 -12.68 -0.51 3.90
N PHE A 26 -11.77 0.15 3.23
CA PHE A 26 -12.04 1.27 2.34
C PHE A 26 -11.58 0.97 0.92
N CYS A 27 -12.40 1.29 -0.06
CA CYS A 27 -12.08 1.16 -1.49
C CYS A 27 -10.87 2.02 -1.93
N THR A 28 -10.51 3.01 -1.12
CA THR A 28 -9.36 3.90 -1.35
C THR A 28 -8.17 3.60 -0.43
N LYS A 29 -8.20 2.50 0.31
CA LYS A 29 -7.06 2.09 1.16
C LYS A 29 -5.80 1.91 0.32
N PRO A 30 -4.63 2.46 0.75
CA PRO A 30 -3.36 2.22 0.05
C PRO A 30 -2.98 0.74 0.07
N GLY A 31 -3.17 0.04 -1.05
CA GLY A 31 -2.84 -1.39 -1.19
C GLY A 31 -1.41 -1.62 -1.69
N LEU A 32 -0.94 -0.76 -2.58
CA LEU A 32 0.39 -0.84 -3.17
C LEU A 32 1.18 0.44 -2.86
N ILE A 33 2.37 0.27 -2.30
CA ILE A 33 3.32 1.34 -2.01
C ILE A 33 4.55 1.09 -2.88
N ILE A 34 4.89 2.03 -3.75
CA ILE A 34 5.97 1.86 -4.74
C ILE A 34 7.06 2.88 -4.44
N GLY A 35 8.30 2.43 -4.26
CA GLY A 35 9.46 3.29 -4.04
C GLY A 35 10.73 2.74 -4.68
N ILE A 36 11.76 3.56 -4.80
CA ILE A 36 13.08 3.14 -5.28
C ILE A 36 13.83 2.46 -4.14
N ASP A 37 14.35 1.26 -4.40
CA ASP A 37 15.08 0.45 -3.45
C ASP A 37 16.35 1.15 -2.96
N GLY A 38 16.60 1.07 -1.68
CA GLY A 38 17.75 1.68 -1.03
C GLY A 38 17.58 1.80 0.48
N PRO A 39 18.63 2.25 1.19
CA PRO A 39 18.62 2.36 2.66
C PRO A 39 17.47 3.21 3.19
N ASP A 40 17.17 4.33 2.53
CA ASP A 40 16.09 5.24 2.95
C ASP A 40 14.72 4.57 2.86
N LEU A 41 14.48 3.78 1.80
CA LEU A 41 13.24 3.00 1.69
C LEU A 41 13.18 1.88 2.73
N ASP A 42 14.31 1.24 3.04
CA ASP A 42 14.35 0.21 4.08
C ASP A 42 14.06 0.79 5.46
N ASP A 43 14.59 1.96 5.78
CA ASP A 43 14.29 2.69 7.01
C ASP A 43 12.81 3.09 7.09
N PHE A 44 12.27 3.61 5.99
CA PHE A 44 10.85 3.94 5.87
C PHE A 44 9.94 2.72 6.06
N ILE A 45 10.28 1.58 5.46
CA ILE A 45 9.53 0.32 5.62
C ILE A 45 9.54 -0.12 7.09
N ARG A 46 10.68 -0.03 7.76
CA ARG A 46 10.81 -0.38 9.18
C ARG A 46 9.92 0.51 10.08
N ASP A 47 9.92 1.81 9.81
CA ASP A 47 9.10 2.77 10.54
C ASP A 47 7.60 2.51 10.30
N LEU A 48 7.20 2.32 9.03
CA LEU A 48 5.85 1.99 8.65
C LEU A 48 5.37 0.67 9.29
N ALA A 49 6.22 -0.37 9.25
CA ALA A 49 5.92 -1.67 9.86
C ALA A 49 5.79 -1.57 11.39
N THR A 50 6.61 -0.73 12.01
CA THR A 50 6.54 -0.46 13.46
C THR A 50 5.22 0.21 13.81
N ASP A 51 4.85 1.26 13.08
CA ASP A 51 3.59 1.98 13.32
C ASP A 51 2.37 1.07 13.09
N ILE A 52 2.35 0.29 12.02
CA ILE A 52 1.29 -0.69 11.74
C ILE A 52 1.22 -1.76 12.84
N SER A 53 2.35 -2.29 13.30
CA SER A 53 2.40 -3.34 14.34
C SER A 53 1.95 -2.85 15.72
N ASN A 54 1.94 -1.55 15.95
CA ASN A 54 1.45 -0.94 17.19
C ASN A 54 -0.07 -0.66 17.16
N ILE A 55 -0.74 -0.90 16.03
CA ILE A 55 -2.17 -0.70 15.91
C ILE A 55 -2.89 -1.99 16.28
N GLU A 56 -3.77 -1.92 17.27
CA GLU A 56 -4.57 -3.06 17.71
C GLU A 56 -5.45 -3.58 16.57
N PRO A 57 -5.55 -4.91 16.41
CA PRO A 57 -6.47 -5.52 15.45
C PRO A 57 -7.90 -5.03 15.67
N GLN A 58 -8.60 -4.73 14.60
CA GLN A 58 -9.96 -4.23 14.64
C GLN A 58 -10.95 -5.24 14.07
N ALA A 59 -12.21 -5.14 14.50
CA ALA A 59 -13.28 -5.98 13.99
C ALA A 59 -13.59 -5.64 12.52
N MET A 60 -13.73 -6.67 11.71
CA MET A 60 -14.24 -6.53 10.35
C MET A 60 -15.78 -6.51 10.34
N LEU A 61 -16.35 -5.98 9.27
CA LEU A 61 -17.81 -5.79 9.12
C LEU A 61 -18.58 -7.13 9.21
N SER A 62 -18.00 -8.22 8.73
CA SER A 62 -18.62 -9.55 8.81
C SER A 62 -17.57 -10.65 8.93
N GLU A 63 -18.01 -11.82 9.44
CA GLU A 63 -17.18 -13.02 9.52
C GLU A 63 -16.74 -13.51 8.13
N THR A 64 -17.58 -13.37 7.13
CA THR A 64 -17.25 -13.74 5.73
C THR A 64 -16.10 -12.90 5.20
N ILE A 65 -16.13 -11.58 5.40
CA ILE A 65 -15.06 -10.69 4.95
C ILE A 65 -13.75 -11.01 5.70
N CYS A 66 -13.83 -11.23 7.03
CA CYS A 66 -12.68 -11.61 7.83
C CYS A 66 -12.05 -12.94 7.37
N ASN A 67 -12.86 -13.95 7.08
CA ASN A 67 -12.39 -15.25 6.58
C ASN A 67 -11.75 -15.11 5.20
N THR A 68 -12.33 -14.31 4.32
CA THR A 68 -11.76 -14.02 2.99
C THR A 68 -10.41 -13.32 3.12
N TYR A 69 -10.32 -12.31 3.99
CA TYR A 69 -9.06 -11.63 4.30
C TYR A 69 -7.98 -12.61 4.77
N ASN A 70 -8.27 -13.39 5.80
CA ASN A 70 -7.33 -14.36 6.37
C ASN A 70 -6.87 -15.39 5.33
N SER A 71 -7.78 -15.94 4.53
CA SER A 71 -7.45 -16.90 3.47
C SER A 71 -6.57 -16.26 2.40
N SER A 72 -6.84 -15.02 2.02
CA SER A 72 -6.05 -14.29 1.03
C SER A 72 -4.63 -14.01 1.53
N ILE A 73 -4.49 -13.61 2.81
CA ILE A 73 -3.18 -13.44 3.45
C ILE A 73 -2.41 -14.76 3.49
N GLU A 74 -3.04 -15.86 3.93
CA GLU A 74 -2.39 -17.17 3.97
C GLU A 74 -1.87 -17.61 2.59
N ILE A 75 -2.62 -17.37 1.54
CA ILE A 75 -2.20 -17.66 0.15
C ILE A 75 -1.04 -16.76 -0.25
N CYS A 76 -1.12 -15.47 0.08
CA CYS A 76 -0.07 -14.51 -0.25
C CYS A 76 1.24 -14.88 0.44
N LEU A 77 1.20 -15.18 1.74
CA LEU A 77 2.40 -15.44 2.56
C LEU A 77 3.08 -16.80 2.30
N LYS A 78 2.41 -17.72 1.57
CA LYS A 78 3.03 -18.99 1.14
C LYS A 78 4.00 -18.85 -0.03
N ARG A 79 4.13 -17.66 -0.61
CA ARG A 79 5.02 -17.41 -1.74
C ARG A 79 6.45 -17.25 -1.26
N ASP A 80 7.37 -17.80 -2.03
CA ASP A 80 8.78 -17.49 -1.92
C ASP A 80 9.01 -16.01 -2.32
N ASN A 81 10.09 -15.39 -1.85
CA ASN A 81 10.48 -14.03 -2.20
C ASN A 81 9.55 -12.88 -1.68
N ILE A 82 8.73 -13.18 -0.69
CA ILE A 82 7.98 -12.17 0.08
C ILE A 82 8.64 -12.02 1.44
N LYS A 83 8.84 -10.78 1.87
CA LYS A 83 9.28 -10.47 3.24
C LYS A 83 8.11 -9.90 4.03
N ILE A 84 7.79 -10.52 5.16
CA ILE A 84 6.82 -9.98 6.12
C ILE A 84 7.56 -8.92 6.93
N GLU A 85 7.03 -7.70 6.97
CA GLU A 85 7.65 -6.56 7.65
C GLU A 85 7.01 -6.30 9.02
N THR A 86 5.73 -6.61 9.20
CA THR A 86 5.04 -6.49 10.50
C THR A 86 5.39 -7.64 11.43
N LYS A 87 5.22 -7.43 12.73
CA LYS A 87 5.44 -8.46 13.77
C LYS A 87 4.44 -9.60 13.64
N ASP A 88 4.77 -10.71 14.30
CA ASP A 88 4.05 -11.99 14.23
C ASP A 88 2.52 -11.89 14.26
N LEU A 89 1.90 -12.61 13.32
CA LEU A 89 0.46 -12.67 13.07
C LEU A 89 -0.20 -13.77 13.92
N PHE A 90 -0.45 -13.54 15.21
CA PHE A 90 -0.89 -14.67 16.08
C PHE A 90 -2.10 -14.45 16.97
N LEU A 91 -2.79 -13.34 16.89
CA LEU A 91 -4.03 -13.18 17.67
C LEU A 91 -5.26 -13.58 16.85
N LYS A 92 -5.63 -14.85 16.88
CA LYS A 92 -6.90 -15.34 16.30
C LYS A 92 -8.09 -14.91 17.14
N LYS A 93 -8.36 -13.63 17.24
CA LYS A 93 -9.62 -13.14 17.79
C LYS A 93 -10.68 -13.23 16.71
N LYS A 94 -11.80 -13.90 17.03
CA LYS A 94 -12.89 -14.09 16.08
C LYS A 94 -13.32 -12.75 15.48
N ASN A 95 -13.41 -12.69 14.17
CA ASN A 95 -13.85 -11.53 13.38
C ASN A 95 -12.94 -10.30 13.44
N PHE A 96 -11.68 -10.43 13.88
CA PHE A 96 -10.69 -9.36 13.90
C PHE A 96 -9.63 -9.63 12.84
N ALA A 97 -9.23 -8.58 12.12
CA ALA A 97 -8.13 -8.63 11.15
C ALA A 97 -6.88 -7.99 11.73
N GLU A 98 -5.77 -8.72 11.66
CA GLU A 98 -4.46 -8.19 12.00
C GLU A 98 -3.90 -7.40 10.81
N PRO A 99 -3.35 -6.21 11.03
CA PRO A 99 -2.69 -5.45 9.98
C PRO A 99 -1.42 -6.15 9.50
N VAL A 100 -1.24 -6.25 8.20
CA VAL A 100 -0.10 -6.91 7.58
C VAL A 100 0.57 -6.01 6.56
N LEU A 101 1.88 -5.84 6.69
CA LEU A 101 2.74 -5.21 5.70
C LEU A 101 3.74 -6.23 5.19
N ILE A 102 3.84 -6.35 3.87
CA ILE A 102 4.89 -7.14 3.22
C ILE A 102 5.70 -6.27 2.29
N SER A 103 6.90 -6.72 1.97
CA SER A 103 7.69 -6.15 0.89
C SER A 103 8.10 -7.19 -0.15
N VAL A 104 8.23 -6.76 -1.39
CA VAL A 104 8.70 -7.56 -2.53
C VAL A 104 9.60 -6.72 -3.42
N THR A 105 10.48 -7.35 -4.15
CA THR A 105 11.24 -6.65 -5.20
C THR A 105 10.33 -6.32 -6.38
N GLY A 106 10.63 -5.24 -7.10
CA GLY A 106 9.88 -4.88 -8.32
C GLY A 106 9.96 -5.98 -9.39
N GLU A 107 11.03 -6.76 -9.42
CA GLU A 107 11.16 -7.91 -10.32
C GLU A 107 10.17 -9.02 -9.97
N GLU A 108 10.05 -9.37 -8.69
CA GLU A 108 9.10 -10.38 -8.23
C GLU A 108 7.66 -9.93 -8.46
N PHE A 109 7.35 -8.66 -8.19
CA PHE A 109 6.02 -8.12 -8.45
C PHE A 109 5.63 -8.21 -9.93
N ILE A 110 6.57 -7.92 -10.84
CA ILE A 110 6.34 -8.03 -12.30
C ILE A 110 6.11 -9.49 -12.72
N LYS A 111 6.82 -10.44 -12.13
CA LYS A 111 6.68 -11.88 -12.42
C LYS A 111 5.41 -12.49 -11.85
N SER A 112 4.83 -11.86 -10.82
CA SER A 112 3.69 -12.37 -10.07
C SER A 112 2.48 -11.41 -10.16
N PRO A 113 1.77 -11.35 -11.31
CA PRO A 113 0.65 -10.41 -11.52
C PRO A 113 -0.45 -10.50 -10.48
N GLU A 114 -0.61 -11.64 -9.83
CA GLU A 114 -1.60 -11.85 -8.78
C GLU A 114 -1.32 -11.04 -7.50
N LEU A 115 -0.09 -10.51 -7.30
CA LEU A 115 0.22 -9.59 -6.22
C LEU A 115 -0.46 -8.21 -6.40
N SER A 116 -0.91 -7.90 -7.62
CA SER A 116 -1.68 -6.68 -7.87
C SER A 116 -3.16 -6.79 -7.49
N LYS A 117 -3.65 -8.01 -7.20
CA LYS A 117 -5.03 -8.22 -6.78
C LYS A 117 -5.28 -7.66 -5.39
N GLU A 118 -6.40 -6.99 -5.24
CA GLU A 118 -6.80 -6.44 -3.96
C GLU A 118 -7.00 -7.53 -2.90
N ILE A 119 -6.41 -7.31 -1.72
CA ILE A 119 -6.77 -8.00 -0.48
C ILE A 119 -7.51 -6.99 0.38
N PHE A 120 -8.82 -7.16 0.49
CA PHE A 120 -9.70 -6.24 1.21
C PHE A 120 -9.55 -6.40 2.72
N GLY A 121 -8.95 -5.41 3.37
CA GLY A 121 -8.58 -5.43 4.78
C GLY A 121 -7.28 -4.66 5.04
N PRO A 122 -6.74 -4.67 6.25
CA PRO A 122 -5.57 -3.88 6.64
C PRO A 122 -4.25 -4.50 6.14
N PHE A 123 -4.13 -4.63 4.82
CA PHE A 123 -2.98 -5.22 4.12
C PHE A 123 -2.39 -4.26 3.11
N SER A 124 -1.06 -4.20 3.04
CA SER A 124 -0.35 -3.45 2.01
C SER A 124 0.95 -4.14 1.59
N ILE A 125 1.36 -3.87 0.35
CA ILE A 125 2.59 -4.35 -0.25
C ILE A 125 3.50 -3.17 -0.55
N VAL A 126 4.74 -3.20 -0.07
CA VAL A 126 5.79 -2.28 -0.51
C VAL A 126 6.56 -2.93 -1.66
N ILE A 127 6.62 -2.25 -2.78
CA ILE A 127 7.32 -2.71 -3.98
C ILE A 127 8.62 -1.92 -4.10
N LYS A 128 9.74 -2.61 -3.92
CA LYS A 128 11.10 -2.08 -3.96
C LYS A 128 11.61 -2.11 -5.39
N CYS A 129 11.56 -0.96 -6.07
CA CYS A 129 11.96 -0.83 -7.46
C CYS A 129 13.43 -0.42 -7.56
N LYS A 130 14.18 -1.08 -8.43
CA LYS A 130 15.60 -0.76 -8.64
C LYS A 130 15.84 0.62 -9.29
N ASP A 131 14.88 1.09 -10.08
CA ASP A 131 14.98 2.34 -10.84
C ASP A 131 13.59 2.85 -11.31
N ILE A 132 13.59 4.04 -11.87
CA ILE A 132 12.43 4.70 -12.47
C ILE A 132 11.76 3.87 -13.56
N GLU A 133 12.56 3.18 -14.39
CA GLU A 133 12.03 2.38 -15.50
C GLU A 133 11.25 1.16 -14.98
N GLN A 134 11.66 0.61 -13.85
CA GLN A 134 10.92 -0.47 -13.22
C GLN A 134 9.60 0.03 -12.62
N ILE A 135 9.56 1.23 -12.01
CA ILE A 135 8.30 1.87 -11.60
C ILE A 135 7.35 2.02 -12.78
N LYS A 136 7.84 2.54 -13.92
CA LYS A 136 7.02 2.69 -15.14
C LYS A 136 6.46 1.35 -15.65
N LYS A 137 7.24 0.26 -15.56
CA LYS A 137 6.77 -1.08 -15.94
C LYS A 137 5.65 -1.56 -15.03
N ILE A 138 5.78 -1.37 -13.72
CA ILE A 138 4.77 -1.73 -12.73
C ILE A 138 3.49 -0.92 -12.97
N LEU A 139 3.59 0.40 -13.15
CA LEU A 139 2.45 1.24 -13.46
C LEU A 139 1.74 0.86 -14.76
N ASN A 140 2.44 0.28 -15.73
CA ASN A 140 1.80 -0.27 -16.94
C ASN A 140 1.03 -1.55 -16.67
N GLN A 141 1.54 -2.38 -15.78
CA GLN A 141 1.01 -3.72 -15.49
C GLN A 141 -0.24 -3.68 -14.61
N ILE A 142 -0.28 -2.78 -13.62
CA ILE A 142 -1.43 -2.67 -12.73
C ILE A 142 -2.65 -2.12 -13.49
N ASP A 143 -3.82 -2.57 -13.09
CA ASP A 143 -5.10 -2.06 -13.58
C ASP A 143 -5.33 -0.60 -13.12
N GLY A 144 -6.39 0.02 -13.64
CA GLY A 144 -6.83 1.34 -13.17
C GLY A 144 -7.21 1.29 -11.69
N GLN A 145 -6.87 2.36 -10.96
CA GLN A 145 -7.13 2.48 -9.53
C GLN A 145 -8.11 3.63 -9.27
N LEU A 146 -8.94 3.51 -8.21
CA LEU A 146 -9.85 4.60 -7.82
C LEU A 146 -9.08 5.87 -7.46
N THR A 147 -8.03 5.70 -6.67
CA THR A 147 -7.19 6.81 -6.20
C THR A 147 -5.73 6.43 -6.25
N GLY A 148 -4.88 7.45 -6.34
CA GLY A 148 -3.46 7.30 -6.20
C GLY A 148 -2.84 8.49 -5.49
N SER A 149 -1.84 8.21 -4.66
CA SER A 149 -1.09 9.25 -3.96
C SER A 149 0.36 9.28 -4.42
N ILE A 150 0.89 10.48 -4.58
CA ILE A 150 2.32 10.74 -4.79
C ILE A 150 2.81 11.57 -3.62
N PHE A 151 3.84 11.07 -2.97
CA PHE A 151 4.55 11.76 -1.91
C PHE A 151 5.92 12.19 -2.43
N GLY A 152 6.27 13.45 -2.27
CA GLY A 152 7.53 14.05 -2.73
C GLY A 152 7.63 15.52 -2.36
N GLU A 153 8.79 16.09 -2.56
CA GLU A 153 9.03 17.54 -2.51
C GLU A 153 9.02 18.13 -3.94
N GLU A 154 9.06 19.44 -4.05
CA GLU A 154 8.96 20.15 -5.34
C GLU A 154 10.03 19.68 -6.34
N GLU A 155 11.26 19.47 -5.88
CA GLU A 155 12.37 18.96 -6.67
C GLU A 155 12.12 17.56 -7.25
N ASP A 156 11.52 16.67 -6.45
CA ASP A 156 11.15 15.34 -6.93
C ASP A 156 10.09 15.41 -8.04
N PHE A 157 9.14 16.34 -7.95
CA PHE A 157 8.06 16.43 -8.94
C PHE A 157 8.57 16.82 -10.32
N ASP A 158 9.62 17.61 -10.40
CA ASP A 158 10.30 17.95 -11.65
C ASP A 158 11.05 16.74 -12.23
N ASP A 159 11.87 16.08 -11.41
CA ASP A 159 12.68 14.94 -11.82
C ASP A 159 11.83 13.72 -12.21
N PHE A 160 10.71 13.51 -11.53
CA PHE A 160 9.82 12.37 -11.73
C PHE A 160 8.54 12.69 -12.52
N SER A 161 8.50 13.84 -13.23
CA SER A 161 7.31 14.29 -13.98
C SER A 161 6.74 13.22 -14.94
N ASN A 162 7.61 12.43 -15.58
CA ASN A 162 7.19 11.33 -16.46
C ASN A 162 6.45 10.21 -15.70
N ILE A 163 6.79 9.95 -14.43
CA ILE A 163 6.06 8.98 -13.59
C ILE A 163 4.72 9.57 -13.21
N ILE A 164 4.70 10.83 -12.79
CA ILE A 164 3.48 11.54 -12.38
C ILE A 164 2.45 11.51 -13.52
N ASN A 165 2.84 11.92 -14.72
CA ASN A 165 1.99 11.92 -15.91
C ASN A 165 1.45 10.51 -16.27
N LYS A 166 2.25 9.48 -16.02
CA LYS A 166 1.84 8.10 -16.26
C LYS A 166 0.88 7.60 -15.19
N PHE A 167 1.14 7.95 -13.95
CA PHE A 167 0.32 7.53 -12.81
C PHE A 167 -1.05 8.22 -12.83
N GLU A 168 -1.11 9.51 -13.19
CA GLU A 168 -2.35 10.26 -13.38
C GLU A 168 -3.34 9.55 -14.32
N ARG A 169 -2.84 8.91 -15.37
CA ARG A 169 -3.67 8.14 -16.33
C ARG A 169 -4.14 6.80 -15.79
N LYS A 170 -3.68 6.39 -14.62
CA LYS A 170 -4.00 5.11 -13.98
C LYS A 170 -4.97 5.24 -12.82
N VAL A 171 -5.25 6.46 -12.37
CA VAL A 171 -6.05 6.71 -11.18
C VAL A 171 -7.25 7.61 -11.50
N GLY A 172 -8.36 7.39 -10.83
CA GLY A 172 -9.53 8.25 -10.94
C GLY A 172 -9.36 9.57 -10.20
N GLY A 173 -8.57 9.58 -9.12
CA GLY A 173 -8.17 10.77 -8.37
C GLY A 173 -6.71 10.71 -7.97
N LEU A 174 -5.94 11.77 -8.27
CA LEU A 174 -4.54 11.91 -7.88
C LEU A 174 -4.40 12.87 -6.72
N ILE A 175 -3.66 12.46 -5.69
CA ILE A 175 -3.45 13.21 -4.45
C ILE A 175 -1.95 13.43 -4.26
N PHE A 176 -1.55 14.66 -3.97
CA PHE A 176 -0.17 14.99 -3.65
C PHE A 176 0.00 15.15 -2.14
N ASN A 177 1.01 14.49 -1.58
CA ASN A 177 1.39 14.56 -0.17
C ASN A 177 0.23 14.30 0.82
N GLY A 178 -0.67 13.41 0.45
CA GLY A 178 -1.83 13.04 1.23
C GLY A 178 -2.26 11.60 0.99
N VAL A 179 -3.19 11.13 1.83
CA VAL A 179 -3.76 9.79 1.74
C VAL A 179 -5.24 9.88 1.35
N PRO A 180 -5.74 8.92 0.56
CA PRO A 180 -7.08 8.97 0.01
C PRO A 180 -8.18 8.44 0.96
N THR A 181 -7.80 7.86 2.11
CA THR A 181 -8.75 7.37 3.11
C THR A 181 -9.35 8.54 3.88
N GLY A 182 -10.65 8.47 4.12
CA GLY A 182 -11.41 9.55 4.78
C GLY A 182 -12.19 10.43 3.80
N VAL A 183 -12.36 9.98 2.56
CA VAL A 183 -13.27 10.64 1.61
C VAL A 183 -14.69 10.59 2.17
N GLU A 184 -15.33 11.74 2.32
CA GLU A 184 -16.71 11.82 2.72
C GLU A 184 -17.61 11.34 1.59
N VAL A 185 -18.48 10.36 1.87
CA VAL A 185 -19.50 9.92 0.92
C VAL A 185 -20.58 10.97 0.83
N CYS A 186 -20.71 11.64 -0.30
CA CYS A 186 -21.74 12.64 -0.55
C CYS A 186 -22.43 12.39 -1.90
N SER A 187 -23.57 13.05 -2.11
CA SER A 187 -24.36 12.89 -3.34
C SER A 187 -23.68 13.34 -4.64
N ALA A 188 -22.57 14.08 -4.54
CA ALA A 188 -21.75 14.51 -5.67
C ALA A 188 -20.66 13.50 -6.04
N MET A 189 -20.53 12.40 -5.30
CA MET A 189 -19.52 11.38 -5.52
C MET A 189 -19.95 10.45 -6.65
N HIS A 190 -19.11 10.33 -7.66
CA HIS A 190 -19.28 9.36 -8.76
C HIS A 190 -18.37 8.16 -8.52
N HIS A 191 -18.95 6.98 -8.60
CA HIS A 191 -18.24 5.69 -8.58
C HIS A 191 -18.18 5.09 -9.98
#